data_5fe5da38e0bf77962f09f59ab620b9f7
#
_entry.id   5fe5da38e0bf77962f09f59ab620b9f7
#
_cell.length_a   1.000
_cell.length_b   1.000
_cell.length_c   1.000
_cell.angle_alpha   90.00
_cell.angle_beta   90.00
_cell.angle_gamma   90.00
#
_symmetry.space_group_name_H-M   'P 1'
#
loop_
_entity.id
_entity.type
_entity.pdbx_description
1 polymer ?
#
loop_
_entity_poly.entity_id
_entity_poly.type
_entity_poly.pdbx_seq_one_letter_code
_entity_poly.pdbx_strand_id
1 'polypeptide(L)'
;MIYVTAPFIGRCYNSVELCSLLRVMAIVLFPGAFNSIQVAYVTRDLRFKVLTVSSFMSALIAAAVGIGLAVAGFGAWALVIQQLVNQTATCFITYCIVRWIPQGKLSIQSLRNLLPFGAKVFASNFIVSLFLDIRSLLIGQIYSSEALGFFNRGKQFPQAVWKVSMAQYKLCFFRSIRKNRIL
;
A
#
# COMPACT_ATOMS: atom_id res chain seq x y z
N MET A 1 -5.95 2.05 -16.43
CA MET A 1 -5.99 0.60 -16.70
C MET A 1 -6.96 -0.12 -15.77
N ILE A 2 -6.87 -0.04 -14.45
CA ILE A 2 -7.79 -0.74 -13.51
C ILE A 2 -9.26 -0.38 -13.75
N TYR A 3 -9.56 0.84 -14.12
CA TYR A 3 -10.92 1.29 -14.43
C TYR A 3 -11.51 0.60 -15.67
N VAL A 4 -10.68 0.27 -16.64
CA VAL A 4 -11.06 -0.43 -17.88
C VAL A 4 -11.15 -1.95 -17.68
N THR A 5 -10.32 -2.52 -16.79
CA THR A 5 -10.34 -3.96 -16.48
C THR A 5 -11.41 -4.35 -15.45
N ALA A 6 -11.93 -3.39 -14.67
CA ALA A 6 -12.99 -3.62 -13.68
C ALA A 6 -14.24 -4.34 -14.23
N PRO A 7 -14.81 -3.98 -15.41
CA PRO A 7 -15.97 -4.69 -15.95
C PRO A 7 -15.65 -6.12 -16.39
N PHE A 8 -14.40 -6.40 -16.80
CA PHE A 8 -13.99 -7.75 -17.19
C PHE A 8 -13.91 -8.68 -15.97
N ILE A 9 -13.33 -8.20 -14.86
CA ILE A 9 -13.23 -8.95 -13.62
C ILE A 9 -14.62 -9.15 -12.99
N GLY A 10 -15.50 -8.12 -13.03
CA GLY A 10 -16.88 -8.21 -12.55
C GLY A 10 -17.70 -9.28 -13.27
N ARG A 11 -17.47 -9.47 -14.57
CA ARG A 11 -18.10 -10.55 -15.35
C ARG A 11 -17.60 -11.94 -14.98
N CYS A 12 -16.30 -12.09 -14.68
CA CYS A 12 -15.72 -13.37 -14.25
C CYS A 12 -16.25 -13.84 -12.89
N TYR A 13 -16.59 -12.90 -12.00
CA TYR A 13 -17.07 -13.21 -10.65
C TYR A 13 -18.59 -13.07 -10.48
N ASN A 14 -19.33 -12.79 -11.56
CA ASN A 14 -20.80 -12.70 -11.62
C ASN A 14 -21.45 -11.82 -10.53
N SER A 15 -20.72 -10.78 -10.04
CA SER A 15 -21.19 -9.86 -9.01
C SER A 15 -21.00 -8.41 -9.44
N VAL A 16 -22.15 -7.71 -9.58
CA VAL A 16 -22.20 -6.28 -9.97
C VAL A 16 -21.56 -5.39 -8.90
N GLU A 17 -21.67 -5.77 -7.63
CA GLU A 17 -21.11 -5.05 -6.50
C GLU A 17 -19.56 -4.97 -6.56
N LEU A 18 -18.90 -6.04 -6.98
CA LEU A 18 -17.44 -6.06 -7.13
C LEU A 18 -16.93 -5.04 -8.14
N CYS A 19 -17.68 -4.79 -9.21
CA CYS A 19 -17.30 -3.81 -10.22
C CYS A 19 -17.28 -2.38 -9.64
N SER A 20 -18.29 -2.05 -8.82
CA SER A 20 -18.39 -0.75 -8.16
C SER A 20 -17.30 -0.57 -7.10
N LEU A 21 -17.04 -1.59 -6.30
CA LEU A 21 -15.98 -1.60 -5.30
C LEU A 21 -14.59 -1.42 -5.94
N LEU A 22 -14.31 -2.10 -7.06
CA LEU A 22 -13.05 -1.97 -7.80
C LEU A 22 -12.85 -0.57 -8.39
N ARG A 23 -13.91 0.08 -8.86
CA ARG A 23 -13.83 1.46 -9.36
C ARG A 23 -13.49 2.45 -8.25
N VAL A 24 -14.08 2.30 -7.09
CA VAL A 24 -13.77 3.15 -5.93
C VAL A 24 -12.36 2.86 -5.41
N MET A 25 -11.95 1.59 -5.38
CA MET A 25 -10.57 1.22 -5.05
C MET A 25 -9.53 1.83 -6.00
N ALA A 26 -9.87 2.05 -7.28
CA ALA A 26 -8.98 2.73 -8.22
C ALA A 26 -8.68 4.19 -7.79
N ILE A 27 -9.60 4.86 -7.09
CA ILE A 27 -9.39 6.21 -6.56
C ILE A 27 -8.30 6.24 -5.48
N VAL A 28 -8.14 5.14 -4.72
CA VAL A 28 -7.11 5.01 -3.68
C VAL A 28 -5.69 5.10 -4.26
N LEU A 29 -5.51 4.76 -5.53
CA LEU A 29 -4.20 4.84 -6.21
C LEU A 29 -3.67 6.28 -6.30
N PHE A 30 -4.56 7.27 -6.40
CA PHE A 30 -4.16 8.67 -6.54
C PHE A 30 -3.44 9.20 -5.28
N PRO A 31 -4.05 9.15 -4.07
CA PRO A 31 -3.34 9.51 -2.84
C PRO A 31 -2.18 8.55 -2.53
N GLY A 32 -2.26 7.28 -2.97
CA GLY A 32 -1.17 6.31 -2.84
C GLY A 32 0.09 6.68 -3.62
N ALA A 33 -0.07 7.13 -4.86
CA ALA A 33 1.05 7.58 -5.67
C ALA A 33 1.73 8.81 -5.06
N PHE A 34 0.95 9.77 -4.55
CA PHE A 34 1.50 10.95 -3.88
C PHE A 34 2.22 10.58 -2.58
N ASN A 35 1.62 9.71 -1.78
CA ASN A 35 2.22 9.23 -0.54
C ASN A 35 3.55 8.49 -0.78
N SER A 36 3.69 7.74 -1.89
CA SER A 36 4.93 7.03 -2.21
C SER A 36 6.12 7.97 -2.40
N ILE A 37 5.88 9.15 -2.98
CA ILE A 37 6.91 10.20 -3.15
C ILE A 37 7.31 10.77 -1.78
N GLN A 38 6.33 11.05 -0.92
CA GLN A 38 6.59 11.55 0.43
C GLN A 38 7.38 10.54 1.27
N VAL A 39 7.00 9.26 1.20
CA VAL A 39 7.71 8.17 1.89
C VAL A 39 9.16 8.06 1.41
N ALA A 40 9.40 8.14 0.10
CA ALA A 40 10.74 8.12 -0.47
C ALA A 40 11.60 9.29 0.04
N TYR A 41 11.02 10.49 0.10
CA TYR A 41 11.70 11.68 0.64
C TYR A 41 12.06 11.52 2.12
N VAL A 42 11.10 11.13 2.96
CA VAL A 42 11.29 10.96 4.41
C VAL A 42 12.28 9.85 4.72
N THR A 43 12.27 8.77 3.91
CA THR A 43 13.22 7.66 4.04
C THR A 43 14.64 8.10 3.68
N ARG A 44 14.80 8.96 2.67
CA ARG A 44 16.10 9.56 2.31
C ARG A 44 16.67 10.38 3.47
N ASP A 45 15.83 11.14 4.15
CA ASP A 45 16.22 11.98 5.30
C ASP A 45 16.34 11.18 6.62
N LEU A 46 16.08 9.84 6.59
CA LEU A 46 16.10 8.94 7.75
C LEU A 46 15.15 9.36 8.89
N ARG A 47 14.11 10.12 8.59
CA ARG A 47 13.11 10.60 9.57
C ARG A 47 12.00 9.56 9.78
N PHE A 48 12.34 8.33 10.14
CA PHE A 48 11.37 7.23 10.31
C PHE A 48 10.28 7.52 11.34
N LYS A 49 10.57 8.35 12.34
CA LYS A 49 9.58 8.77 13.34
C LYS A 49 8.35 9.41 12.70
N VAL A 50 8.53 10.19 11.64
CA VAL A 50 7.42 10.81 10.91
C VAL A 50 6.52 9.75 10.27
N LEU A 51 7.11 8.75 9.61
CA LEU A 51 6.35 7.67 8.98
C LEU A 51 5.56 6.85 10.00
N THR A 52 6.18 6.55 11.15
CA THR A 52 5.51 5.78 12.21
C THR A 52 4.33 6.56 12.79
N VAL A 53 4.51 7.84 13.10
CA VAL A 53 3.45 8.69 13.65
C VAL A 53 2.32 8.87 12.64
N SER A 54 2.64 9.16 11.37
CA SER A 54 1.63 9.31 10.33
C SER A 54 0.82 8.03 10.12
N SER A 55 1.50 6.87 10.06
CA SER A 55 0.83 5.58 9.90
C SER A 55 -0.06 5.21 11.10
N PHE A 56 0.40 5.50 12.32
CA PHE A 56 -0.36 5.23 13.53
C PHE A 56 -1.62 6.10 13.62
N MET A 57 -1.47 7.40 13.41
CA MET A 57 -2.60 8.34 13.46
C MET A 57 -3.63 8.06 12.37
N SER A 58 -3.17 7.77 11.15
CA SER A 58 -4.09 7.42 10.05
C SER A 58 -4.81 6.10 10.30
N ALA A 59 -4.14 5.11 10.89
CA ALA A 59 -4.76 3.84 11.26
C ALA A 59 -5.86 4.01 12.32
N LEU A 60 -5.65 4.87 13.32
CA LEU A 60 -6.68 5.19 14.33
C LEU A 60 -7.91 5.85 13.70
N ILE A 61 -7.69 6.85 12.84
CA ILE A 61 -8.79 7.54 12.14
C ILE A 61 -9.55 6.55 11.25
N ALA A 62 -8.82 5.76 10.47
CA ALA A 62 -9.43 4.76 9.60
C ALA A 62 -10.18 3.67 10.37
N ALA A 63 -9.67 3.24 11.53
CA ALA A 63 -10.35 2.28 12.38
C ALA A 63 -11.66 2.84 12.93
N ALA A 64 -11.66 4.08 13.42
CA ALA A 64 -12.86 4.73 13.93
C ALA A 64 -13.95 4.84 12.84
N VAL A 65 -13.57 5.30 11.64
CA VAL A 65 -14.48 5.39 10.50
C VAL A 65 -14.97 4.00 10.05
N GLY A 66 -14.05 3.01 9.97
CA GLY A 66 -14.39 1.65 9.55
C GLY A 66 -15.37 0.97 10.51
N ILE A 67 -15.16 1.12 11.83
CA ILE A 67 -16.06 0.58 12.85
C ILE A 67 -17.42 1.26 12.77
N GLY A 68 -17.45 2.59 12.66
CA GLY A 68 -18.70 3.36 12.52
C GLY A 68 -19.53 2.91 11.33
N LEU A 69 -18.92 2.72 10.16
CA LEU A 69 -19.59 2.25 8.95
C LEU A 69 -20.01 0.78 9.04
N ALA A 70 -19.22 -0.07 9.71
CA ALA A 70 -19.56 -1.47 9.92
C ALA A 70 -20.82 -1.62 10.81
N VAL A 71 -20.90 -0.82 11.88
CA VAL A 71 -22.09 -0.78 12.77
C VAL A 71 -23.31 -0.23 12.03
N ALA A 72 -23.10 0.72 11.11
CA ALA A 72 -24.17 1.24 10.25
C ALA A 72 -24.65 0.25 9.15
N GLY A 73 -24.05 -0.94 9.05
CA GLY A 73 -24.49 -2.02 8.16
C GLY A 73 -24.02 -1.91 6.71
N PHE A 74 -23.02 -1.07 6.42
CA PHE A 74 -22.48 -0.91 5.05
C PHE A 74 -21.69 -2.12 4.50
N GLY A 75 -21.55 -3.21 5.25
CA GLY A 75 -20.92 -4.45 4.79
C GLY A 75 -19.53 -4.25 4.13
N ALA A 76 -19.35 -4.72 2.90
CA ALA A 76 -18.08 -4.63 2.17
C ALA A 76 -17.65 -3.18 1.87
N TRP A 77 -18.60 -2.25 1.75
CA TRP A 77 -18.31 -0.83 1.52
C TRP A 77 -17.55 -0.18 2.68
N ALA A 78 -17.78 -0.64 3.91
CA ALA A 78 -17.06 -0.14 5.08
C ALA A 78 -15.55 -0.34 4.94
N LEU A 79 -15.12 -1.49 4.41
CA LEU A 79 -13.69 -1.81 4.20
C LEU A 79 -13.06 -0.93 3.11
N VAL A 80 -13.78 -0.67 2.02
CA VAL A 80 -13.28 0.18 0.92
C VAL A 80 -13.12 1.62 1.38
N ILE A 81 -14.10 2.16 2.09
CA ILE A 81 -14.05 3.52 2.63
C ILE A 81 -12.97 3.62 3.69
N GLN A 82 -12.84 2.64 4.57
CA GLN A 82 -11.76 2.56 5.57
C GLN A 82 -10.38 2.65 4.91
N GLN A 83 -10.16 1.89 3.83
CA GLN A 83 -8.90 1.90 3.09
C GLN A 83 -8.61 3.26 2.44
N LEU A 84 -9.64 3.87 1.85
CA LEU A 84 -9.55 5.19 1.24
C LEU A 84 -9.21 6.26 2.28
N VAL A 85 -9.89 6.25 3.42
CA VAL A 85 -9.63 7.16 4.53
C VAL A 85 -8.22 6.96 5.07
N ASN A 86 -7.79 5.71 5.27
CA ASN A 86 -6.43 5.41 5.74
C ASN A 86 -5.36 6.01 4.82
N GLN A 87 -5.49 5.77 3.51
CA GLN A 87 -4.51 6.24 2.53
C GLN A 87 -4.49 7.77 2.42
N THR A 88 -5.66 8.38 2.42
CA THR A 88 -5.80 9.85 2.35
C THR A 88 -5.30 10.51 3.62
N ALA A 89 -5.66 9.97 4.79
CA ALA A 89 -5.20 10.47 6.08
C ALA A 89 -3.66 10.35 6.21
N THR A 90 -3.07 9.22 5.80
CA THR A 90 -1.61 9.06 5.81
C THR A 90 -0.93 10.10 4.94
N CYS A 91 -1.44 10.31 3.73
CA CYS A 91 -0.93 11.31 2.80
C CYS A 91 -1.01 12.73 3.42
N PHE A 92 -2.16 13.08 3.98
CA PHE A 92 -2.40 14.39 4.58
C PHE A 92 -1.55 14.65 5.83
N ILE A 93 -1.49 13.68 6.76
CA ILE A 93 -0.70 13.79 7.99
C ILE A 93 0.79 13.89 7.65
N THR A 94 1.28 13.05 6.73
CA THR A 94 2.68 13.12 6.29
C THR A 94 2.99 14.48 5.66
N TYR A 95 2.09 15.01 4.84
CA TYR A 95 2.23 16.34 4.25
C TYR A 95 2.29 17.45 5.32
N CYS A 96 1.42 17.42 6.32
CA CYS A 96 1.40 18.40 7.41
C CYS A 96 2.68 18.38 8.25
N ILE A 97 3.26 17.20 8.50
CA ILE A 97 4.47 17.07 9.32
C ILE A 97 5.71 17.44 8.52
N VAL A 98 5.80 17.00 7.26
CA VAL A 98 6.99 17.21 6.43
C VAL A 98 6.99 18.61 5.81
N ARG A 99 5.82 19.19 5.55
CA ARG A 99 5.61 20.48 4.86
C ARG A 99 6.44 20.63 3.58
N TRP A 100 6.69 19.49 2.93
CA TRP A 100 7.51 19.47 1.73
C TRP A 100 6.64 19.59 0.49
N ILE A 101 6.95 20.59 -0.31
CA ILE A 101 6.37 20.78 -1.63
C ILE A 101 7.44 20.41 -2.65
N PRO A 102 7.14 19.58 -3.65
CA PRO A 102 8.10 19.25 -4.70
C PRO A 102 8.44 20.52 -5.51
N GLN A 103 9.58 21.12 -5.20
CA GLN A 103 10.10 22.32 -5.91
C GLN A 103 11.02 21.95 -7.07
N GLY A 104 11.14 20.67 -7.39
CA GLY A 104 12.06 20.18 -8.39
C GLY A 104 11.58 20.45 -9.83
N LYS A 105 12.45 20.99 -10.67
CA LYS A 105 12.26 21.00 -12.11
C LYS A 105 12.30 19.55 -12.60
N LEU A 106 11.29 19.13 -13.36
CA LEU A 106 11.25 17.82 -14.01
C LEU A 106 12.44 17.73 -14.99
N SER A 107 13.49 17.03 -14.59
CA SER A 107 14.61 16.73 -15.48
C SER A 107 14.35 15.40 -16.19
N ILE A 108 13.97 15.49 -17.46
CA ILE A 108 13.73 14.31 -18.32
C ILE A 108 15.00 13.45 -18.40
N GLN A 109 16.16 14.05 -18.34
CA GLN A 109 17.45 13.36 -18.40
C GLN A 109 17.70 12.50 -17.16
N SER A 110 17.37 13.01 -15.97
CA SER A 110 17.43 12.25 -14.72
C SER A 110 16.42 11.09 -14.72
N LEU A 111 15.22 11.34 -15.25
CA LEU A 111 14.20 10.31 -15.39
C LEU A 111 14.68 9.17 -16.31
N ARG A 112 15.28 9.49 -17.47
CA ARG A 112 15.79 8.52 -18.43
C ARG A 112 16.92 7.65 -17.85
N ASN A 113 17.75 8.21 -16.98
CA ASN A 113 18.84 7.48 -16.33
C ASN A 113 18.35 6.55 -15.19
N LEU A 114 17.27 6.93 -14.49
CA LEU A 114 16.68 6.12 -13.41
C LEU A 114 15.68 5.08 -13.91
N LEU A 115 15.08 5.29 -15.09
CA LEU A 115 14.04 4.42 -15.65
C LEU A 115 14.50 2.96 -15.84
N PRO A 116 15.72 2.67 -16.36
CA PRO A 116 16.18 1.28 -16.52
C PRO A 116 16.31 0.53 -15.20
N PHE A 117 16.77 1.20 -14.14
CA PHE A 117 16.88 0.62 -12.82
C PHE A 117 15.49 0.40 -12.22
N GLY A 118 14.62 1.42 -12.28
CA GLY A 118 13.25 1.36 -11.81
C GLY A 118 12.43 0.27 -12.51
N ALA A 119 12.59 0.12 -13.81
CA ALA A 119 11.92 -0.91 -14.59
C ALA A 119 12.33 -2.33 -14.19
N LYS A 120 13.62 -2.56 -13.93
CA LYS A 120 14.12 -3.87 -13.44
C LYS A 120 13.55 -4.21 -12.07
N VAL A 121 13.56 -3.25 -11.15
CA VAL A 121 12.97 -3.41 -9.80
C VAL A 121 11.47 -3.64 -9.87
N PHE A 122 10.77 -2.88 -10.73
CA PHE A 122 9.33 -3.06 -10.96
C PHE A 122 9.04 -4.45 -11.52
N ALA A 123 9.75 -4.89 -12.56
CA ALA A 123 9.56 -6.21 -13.14
C ALA A 123 9.79 -7.34 -12.12
N SER A 124 10.84 -7.24 -11.31
CA SER A 124 11.11 -8.21 -10.26
C SER A 124 9.97 -8.27 -9.23
N ASN A 125 9.54 -7.12 -8.72
CA ASN A 125 8.43 -7.06 -7.76
C ASN A 125 7.10 -7.52 -8.36
N PHE A 126 6.86 -7.20 -9.63
CA PHE A 126 5.65 -7.62 -10.34
C PHE A 126 5.58 -9.14 -10.48
N ILE A 127 6.68 -9.79 -10.84
CA ILE A 127 6.76 -11.25 -10.93
C ILE A 127 6.49 -11.88 -9.55
N VAL A 128 7.14 -11.39 -8.49
CA VAL A 128 6.92 -11.89 -7.13
C VAL A 128 5.46 -11.71 -6.69
N SER A 129 4.87 -10.55 -6.95
CA SER A 129 3.45 -10.30 -6.64
C SER A 129 2.53 -11.24 -7.40
N LEU A 130 2.77 -11.45 -8.70
CA LEU A 130 1.99 -12.39 -9.50
C LEU A 130 2.00 -13.80 -8.90
N PHE A 131 3.16 -14.32 -8.52
CA PHE A 131 3.26 -15.64 -7.90
C PHE A 131 2.53 -15.74 -6.55
N LEU A 132 2.57 -14.68 -5.76
CA LEU A 132 1.86 -14.65 -4.47
C LEU A 132 0.34 -14.53 -4.65
N ASP A 133 -0.10 -13.79 -5.65
CA ASP A 133 -1.51 -13.50 -5.88
C ASP A 133 -2.21 -14.61 -6.68
N ILE A 134 -1.51 -15.30 -7.60
CA ILE A 134 -2.04 -16.47 -8.31
C ILE A 134 -2.55 -17.54 -7.32
N ARG A 135 -1.82 -17.80 -6.25
CA ARG A 135 -2.25 -18.74 -5.20
C ARG A 135 -3.57 -18.30 -4.56
N SER A 136 -3.73 -17.03 -4.27
CA SER A 136 -4.96 -16.49 -3.67
C SER A 136 -6.13 -16.54 -4.66
N LEU A 137 -5.86 -16.27 -5.95
CA LEU A 137 -6.86 -16.36 -7.02
C LEU A 137 -7.34 -17.81 -7.22
N LEU A 138 -6.43 -18.79 -7.24
CA LEU A 138 -6.78 -20.21 -7.38
C LEU A 138 -7.63 -20.67 -6.21
N ILE A 139 -7.30 -20.28 -4.98
CA ILE A 139 -8.09 -20.64 -3.80
C ILE A 139 -9.50 -20.03 -3.88
N GLY A 140 -9.61 -18.77 -4.32
CA GLY A 140 -10.90 -18.09 -4.45
C GLY A 140 -11.79 -18.67 -5.57
N GLN A 141 -11.20 -19.26 -6.61
CA GLN A 141 -11.93 -19.85 -7.73
C GLN A 141 -12.32 -21.32 -7.50
N ILE A 142 -11.43 -22.11 -6.89
CA ILE A 142 -11.62 -23.57 -6.72
C ILE A 142 -12.40 -23.88 -5.42
N TYR A 143 -12.15 -23.11 -4.38
CA TYR A 143 -12.82 -23.29 -3.09
C TYR A 143 -13.94 -22.25 -2.92
N SER A 144 -14.19 -21.76 -1.74
CA SER A 144 -15.21 -20.76 -1.47
C SER A 144 -14.56 -19.41 -1.07
N SER A 145 -15.35 -18.34 -1.16
CA SER A 145 -14.93 -17.01 -0.66
C SER A 145 -14.60 -17.05 0.84
N GLU A 146 -15.24 -17.95 1.57
CA GLU A 146 -15.01 -18.14 2.99
C GLU A 146 -13.62 -18.77 3.26
N ALA A 147 -13.26 -19.82 2.51
CA ALA A 147 -11.94 -20.46 2.58
C ALA A 147 -10.82 -19.46 2.23
N LEU A 148 -11.05 -18.59 1.24
CA LEU A 148 -10.13 -17.50 0.89
C LEU A 148 -9.96 -16.51 2.05
N GLY A 149 -11.05 -16.20 2.75
CA GLY A 149 -11.02 -15.34 3.95
C GLY A 149 -10.13 -15.91 5.05
N PHE A 150 -10.32 -17.17 5.41
CA PHE A 150 -9.48 -17.86 6.41
C PHE A 150 -8.02 -17.95 5.98
N PHE A 151 -7.75 -18.29 4.72
CA PHE A 151 -6.39 -18.34 4.18
C PHE A 151 -5.68 -16.99 4.28
N ASN A 152 -6.33 -15.91 3.88
CA ASN A 152 -5.76 -14.57 3.94
C ASN A 152 -5.50 -14.12 5.39
N ARG A 153 -6.38 -14.44 6.33
CA ARG A 153 -6.18 -14.17 7.75
C ARG A 153 -5.01 -14.98 8.32
N GLY A 154 -4.93 -16.27 8.01
CA GLY A 154 -3.80 -17.12 8.41
C GLY A 154 -2.45 -16.62 7.88
N LYS A 155 -2.41 -16.09 6.65
CA LYS A 155 -1.20 -15.53 6.04
C LYS A 155 -0.77 -14.20 6.69
N GLN A 156 -1.67 -13.44 7.28
CA GLN A 156 -1.37 -12.14 7.89
C GLN A 156 -0.44 -12.26 9.12
N PHE A 157 -0.62 -13.28 9.94
CA PHE A 157 0.19 -13.48 11.16
C PHE A 157 1.69 -13.68 10.87
N PRO A 158 2.11 -14.65 10.05
CA PRO A 158 3.51 -14.83 9.71
C PRO A 158 4.11 -13.61 9.01
N GLN A 159 3.32 -12.94 8.15
CA GLN A 159 3.77 -11.75 7.45
C GLN A 159 3.99 -10.56 8.39
N ALA A 160 3.17 -10.40 9.44
CA ALA A 160 3.36 -9.35 10.43
C ALA A 160 4.68 -9.54 11.19
N VAL A 161 4.95 -10.76 11.66
CA VAL A 161 6.20 -11.11 12.35
C VAL A 161 7.41 -10.90 11.44
N TRP A 162 7.32 -11.35 10.18
CA TRP A 162 8.38 -11.16 9.19
C TRP A 162 8.66 -9.68 8.90
N LYS A 163 7.63 -8.86 8.74
CA LYS A 163 7.79 -7.41 8.50
C LYS A 163 8.46 -6.70 9.66
N VAL A 164 8.09 -7.02 10.90
CA VAL A 164 8.70 -6.44 12.10
C VAL A 164 10.18 -6.83 12.20
N SER A 165 10.48 -8.11 12.02
CA SER A 165 11.85 -8.62 12.04
C SER A 165 12.72 -7.95 10.97
N MET A 166 12.26 -7.91 9.72
CA MET A 166 12.98 -7.26 8.61
C MET A 166 13.15 -5.75 8.78
N ALA A 167 12.18 -5.08 9.41
CA ALA A 167 12.30 -3.65 9.72
C ALA A 167 13.45 -3.40 10.70
N GLN A 168 13.60 -4.23 11.72
CA GLN A 168 14.70 -4.15 12.69
C GLN A 168 16.05 -4.42 12.02
N TYR A 169 16.17 -5.44 11.18
CA TYR A 169 17.40 -5.71 10.42
C TYR A 169 17.81 -4.53 9.56
N LYS A 170 16.88 -3.92 8.84
CA LYS A 170 17.15 -2.72 8.04
C LYS A 170 17.66 -1.56 8.89
N LEU A 171 17.05 -1.30 10.03
CA LEU A 171 17.48 -0.24 10.94
C LEU A 171 18.89 -0.49 11.49
N CYS A 172 19.19 -1.71 11.92
CA CYS A 172 20.54 -2.08 12.41
C CYS A 172 21.58 -1.94 11.30
N PHE A 173 21.28 -2.41 10.08
CA PHE A 173 22.18 -2.33 8.94
C PHE A 173 22.49 -0.87 8.53
N PHE A 174 21.47 -0.03 8.44
CA PHE A 174 21.64 1.41 8.14
C PHE A 174 22.43 2.12 9.24
N ARG A 175 22.21 1.76 10.50
CA ARG A 175 22.94 2.32 11.63
C ARG A 175 24.43 1.93 11.60
N SER A 176 24.75 0.69 11.21
CA SER A 176 26.12 0.20 11.06
C SER A 176 26.88 0.91 9.93
N ILE A 177 26.24 1.07 8.76
CA ILE A 177 26.84 1.79 7.61
C ILE A 177 27.13 3.24 7.97
N ARG A 178 26.21 3.90 8.70
CA ARG A 178 26.41 5.30 9.13
C ARG A 178 27.62 5.42 10.07
N LYS A 179 27.82 4.47 10.96
CA LYS A 179 28.96 4.47 11.90
C LYS A 179 30.30 4.35 11.17
N ASN A 180 30.35 3.55 10.11
CA ASN A 180 31.57 3.35 9.31
C ASN A 180 31.84 4.48 8.29
N ARG A 181 30.92 5.41 8.06
CA ARG A 181 31.17 6.59 7.19
C ARG A 181 31.71 7.81 7.95
N ILE A 182 31.75 7.75 9.27
CA ILE A 182 32.20 8.88 10.13
C ILE A 182 33.65 8.63 10.63
N LEU A 183 34.22 7.47 10.33
CA LEU A 183 35.66 7.15 10.45
C LEU A 183 36.34 7.26 9.10
#